data_b6b32ba8611b6d28c20aae644ef5aa04
#
_entry.id   b6b32ba8611b6d28c20aae644ef5aa04
#
_cell.length_a   1.000
_cell.length_b   1.000
_cell.length_c   1.000
_cell.angle_alpha   90.00
_cell.angle_beta   90.00
_cell.angle_gamma   90.00
#
_symmetry.space_group_name_H-M   'P 1'
#
loop_
_entity.id
_entity.type
_entity.pdbx_description
1 polymer ?
#
loop_
_entity_poly.entity_id
_entity_poly.type
_entity_poly.pdbx_seq_one_letter_code
_entity_poly.pdbx_strand_id
1 'polypeptide(L)'
;FAHVAKEETDMTGIITDIQKFSLHDGKGIRTTVFFKGCNMRCDWCHNPETISPKPQRAFYERKCIHCGHCDHCPTGGRVTIGQEKSVEEVYRELAADLPYYRESDGGVTLSGGEPLMQAEFARELLKRCRENGIGTAVETNLSLPFERMEGLLPYLDQVFFDIKLMDDAQHRQVTGISNATVLENAQRLAHSGIPAVVRTPLIPGITDTVENIGAIASFVRTLPNVRYYELLNFNPLGEEKYRALGLTCVHEGKRPLKKEALLALAQVAQESGIRVVYGQE
;
A
#
# COMPACT_ATOMS: atom_id res chain seq x y z
N PHE A 1 -7.96 -20.89 -35.96
CA PHE A 1 -8.30 -19.81 -35.00
C PHE A 1 -8.30 -20.33 -33.55
N ALA A 2 -7.17 -20.81 -32.99
CA ALA A 2 -7.12 -21.32 -31.64
C ALA A 2 -5.73 -21.24 -30.97
N HIS A 3 -4.82 -20.36 -31.42
CA HIS A 3 -3.44 -20.36 -30.90
C HIS A 3 -2.95 -19.02 -30.32
N VAL A 4 -3.79 -17.98 -30.19
CA VAL A 4 -3.36 -16.67 -29.65
C VAL A 4 -3.78 -16.44 -28.19
N ALA A 5 -4.66 -17.25 -27.63
CA ALA A 5 -5.23 -17.04 -26.29
C ALA A 5 -4.45 -17.68 -25.13
N LYS A 6 -3.32 -18.35 -25.36
CA LYS A 6 -2.66 -19.19 -24.35
C LYS A 6 -1.43 -18.53 -23.67
N GLU A 7 -0.91 -17.42 -24.21
CA GLU A 7 0.29 -16.79 -23.65
C GLU A 7 -0.01 -15.72 -22.55
N GLU A 8 -1.24 -15.18 -22.48
CA GLU A 8 -1.59 -14.15 -21.48
C GLU A 8 -1.94 -14.71 -20.09
N THR A 9 -2.11 -16.05 -19.94
CA THR A 9 -2.60 -16.66 -18.69
C THR A 9 -1.52 -17.16 -17.75
N ASP A 10 -0.27 -17.18 -18.14
CA ASP A 10 0.84 -17.78 -17.37
C ASP A 10 1.64 -16.78 -16.52
N MET A 11 1.33 -15.46 -16.58
CA MET A 11 2.05 -14.50 -15.76
C MET A 11 1.66 -14.65 -14.29
N THR A 12 2.67 -14.86 -13.44
CA THR A 12 2.47 -15.04 -11.99
C THR A 12 3.07 -13.91 -11.18
N GLY A 13 2.51 -13.69 -9.99
CA GLY A 13 3.01 -12.78 -8.98
C GLY A 13 2.92 -13.40 -7.59
N ILE A 14 3.71 -12.89 -6.66
CA ILE A 14 3.68 -13.35 -5.27
C ILE A 14 2.78 -12.41 -4.47
N ILE A 15 1.67 -12.94 -3.95
CA ILE A 15 0.64 -12.24 -3.19
C ILE A 15 0.68 -12.71 -1.74
N THR A 16 0.56 -11.79 -0.79
CA THR A 16 0.50 -12.10 0.63
C THR A 16 -0.92 -12.29 1.13
N ASP A 17 -1.85 -11.47 0.62
CA ASP A 17 -3.25 -11.49 1.03
C ASP A 17 -4.16 -10.84 -0.02
N ILE A 18 -5.45 -11.18 0.00
CA ILE A 18 -6.52 -10.52 -0.75
C ILE A 18 -7.62 -10.17 0.24
N GLN A 19 -7.63 -8.91 0.67
CA GLN A 19 -8.57 -8.40 1.67
C GLN A 19 -9.81 -7.84 1.00
N LYS A 20 -10.95 -8.47 1.27
CA LYS A 20 -12.25 -8.03 0.80
C LYS A 20 -12.86 -6.97 1.70
N PHE A 21 -13.79 -6.19 1.16
CA PHE A 21 -14.56 -5.17 1.89
C PHE A 21 -13.69 -4.08 2.55
N SER A 22 -12.58 -3.69 1.92
CA SER A 22 -11.80 -2.53 2.35
C SER A 22 -12.58 -1.23 2.08
N LEU A 23 -12.70 -0.37 3.11
CA LEU A 23 -13.42 0.90 3.03
C LEU A 23 -12.49 2.12 3.00
N HIS A 24 -11.20 1.92 3.20
CA HIS A 24 -10.21 2.99 3.34
C HIS A 24 -9.14 3.03 2.23
N ASP A 25 -9.27 2.14 1.26
CA ASP A 25 -8.31 1.97 0.17
C ASP A 25 -8.81 2.60 -1.14
N GLY A 26 -9.68 3.60 -1.05
CA GLY A 26 -10.27 4.33 -2.16
C GLY A 26 -11.79 4.49 -2.05
N LYS A 27 -12.42 4.94 -3.13
CA LYS A 27 -13.85 5.15 -3.18
C LYS A 27 -14.61 3.82 -3.16
N GLY A 28 -15.71 3.78 -2.41
CA GLY A 28 -16.63 2.63 -2.34
C GLY A 28 -16.06 1.41 -1.64
N ILE A 29 -16.69 0.26 -1.80
CA ILE A 29 -16.23 -1.02 -1.30
C ILE A 29 -15.14 -1.55 -2.24
N ARG A 30 -13.98 -1.88 -1.68
CA ARG A 30 -12.84 -2.35 -2.48
C ARG A 30 -12.34 -3.72 -2.00
N THR A 31 -11.69 -4.42 -2.90
CA THR A 31 -10.87 -5.57 -2.57
C THR A 31 -9.41 -5.17 -2.76
N THR A 32 -8.61 -5.27 -1.70
CA THR A 32 -7.19 -4.90 -1.71
C THR A 32 -6.32 -6.13 -1.88
N VAL A 33 -5.48 -6.13 -2.90
CA VAL A 33 -4.51 -7.19 -3.20
C VAL A 33 -3.16 -6.78 -2.64
N PHE A 34 -2.63 -7.52 -1.68
CA PHE A 34 -1.35 -7.24 -1.04
C PHE A 34 -0.22 -7.99 -1.73
N PHE A 35 0.64 -7.25 -2.41
CA PHE A 35 1.81 -7.76 -3.12
C PHE A 35 2.96 -8.05 -2.15
N LYS A 36 3.78 -9.04 -2.47
CA LYS A 36 4.99 -9.35 -1.73
C LYS A 36 6.22 -8.76 -2.41
N GLY A 37 7.13 -8.22 -1.59
CA GLY A 37 8.30 -7.46 -2.02
C GLY A 37 8.12 -5.96 -1.81
N CYS A 38 9.06 -5.33 -1.12
CA CYS A 38 9.16 -3.88 -0.97
C CYS A 38 10.64 -3.49 -1.04
N ASN A 39 10.94 -2.41 -1.74
CA ASN A 39 12.29 -1.86 -1.82
C ASN A 39 12.62 -0.92 -0.64
N MET A 40 11.61 -0.50 0.12
CA MET A 40 11.78 0.22 1.40
C MET A 40 11.86 -0.74 2.58
N ARG A 41 12.48 -0.26 3.67
CA ARG A 41 12.57 -0.95 4.97
C ARG A 41 12.20 0.02 6.08
N CYS A 42 10.96 0.55 5.99
CA CYS A 42 10.47 1.50 6.99
C CYS A 42 10.47 0.86 8.38
N ASP A 43 11.04 1.54 9.37
CA ASP A 43 11.12 1.06 10.76
C ASP A 43 9.75 0.80 11.40
N TRP A 44 8.72 1.45 10.85
CA TRP A 44 7.32 1.35 11.30
C TRP A 44 6.42 0.54 10.36
N CYS A 45 6.98 -0.31 9.50
CA CYS A 45 6.19 -1.00 8.49
C CYS A 45 5.01 -1.74 9.12
N HIS A 46 3.78 -1.42 8.68
CA HIS A 46 2.58 -2.10 9.16
C HIS A 46 2.44 -3.53 8.61
N ASN A 47 3.09 -3.79 7.47
CA ASN A 47 3.06 -5.07 6.77
C ASN A 47 4.47 -5.65 6.58
N PRO A 48 5.23 -5.96 7.67
CA PRO A 48 6.61 -6.44 7.55
C PRO A 48 6.71 -7.76 6.78
N GLU A 49 5.63 -8.55 6.73
CA GLU A 49 5.51 -9.77 5.95
C GLU A 49 5.58 -9.55 4.44
N THR A 50 5.38 -8.32 3.99
CA THR A 50 5.44 -7.97 2.56
C THR A 50 6.82 -7.49 2.11
N ILE A 51 7.76 -7.20 3.03
CA ILE A 51 9.07 -6.61 2.69
C ILE A 51 9.91 -7.58 1.86
N SER A 52 10.05 -8.84 2.29
CA SER A 52 10.79 -9.84 1.54
C SER A 52 10.05 -10.21 0.24
N PRO A 53 10.72 -10.27 -0.92
CA PRO A 53 10.08 -10.71 -2.16
C PRO A 53 9.85 -12.23 -2.22
N LYS A 54 10.41 -13.00 -1.28
CA LYS A 54 10.30 -14.47 -1.24
C LYS A 54 9.26 -14.91 -0.21
N PRO A 55 8.55 -16.02 -0.42
CA PRO A 55 7.70 -16.61 0.60
C PRO A 55 8.45 -16.83 1.91
N GLN A 56 7.79 -16.60 3.04
CA GLN A 56 8.36 -16.68 4.39
C GLN A 56 7.43 -17.48 5.30
N ARG A 57 8.02 -18.25 6.22
CA ARG A 57 7.26 -18.89 7.30
C ARG A 57 7.03 -17.88 8.43
N ALA A 58 5.79 -17.84 8.94
CA ALA A 58 5.42 -17.07 10.12
C ALA A 58 4.84 -18.01 11.19
N PHE A 59 5.06 -17.63 12.46
CA PHE A 59 4.54 -18.37 13.61
C PHE A 59 3.76 -17.46 14.55
N TYR A 60 2.44 -17.62 14.56
CA TYR A 60 1.52 -16.93 15.45
C TYR A 60 1.30 -17.78 16.72
N GLU A 61 2.07 -17.50 17.76
CA GLU A 61 2.06 -18.27 19.02
C GLU A 61 0.65 -18.38 19.61
N ARG A 62 -0.12 -17.29 19.62
CA ARG A 62 -1.48 -17.26 20.16
C ARG A 62 -2.46 -18.22 19.46
N LYS A 63 -2.16 -18.65 18.24
CA LYS A 63 -2.96 -19.61 17.46
C LYS A 63 -2.46 -21.04 17.65
N CYS A 64 -1.32 -21.24 18.31
CA CYS A 64 -0.71 -22.56 18.45
C CYS A 64 -1.40 -23.36 19.56
N ILE A 65 -1.92 -24.54 19.22
CA ILE A 65 -2.54 -25.49 20.17
C ILE A 65 -1.59 -26.64 20.53
N HIS A 66 -0.31 -26.54 20.21
CA HIS A 66 0.74 -27.52 20.50
C HIS A 66 0.43 -28.95 20.00
N CYS A 67 -0.31 -29.09 18.89
CA CYS A 67 -0.73 -30.38 18.34
C CYS A 67 0.36 -31.15 17.59
N GLY A 68 1.54 -30.56 17.34
CA GLY A 68 2.64 -31.20 16.60
C GLY A 68 2.50 -31.18 15.07
N HIS A 69 1.34 -30.81 14.51
CA HIS A 69 1.08 -30.81 13.07
C HIS A 69 1.53 -29.49 12.39
N CYS A 70 2.82 -29.16 12.52
CA CYS A 70 3.35 -27.84 12.15
C CYS A 70 3.38 -27.58 10.63
N ASP A 71 3.50 -28.61 9.80
CA ASP A 71 3.53 -28.45 8.34
C ASP A 71 2.14 -28.27 7.71
N HIS A 72 1.10 -28.73 8.41
CA HIS A 72 -0.31 -28.55 8.06
C HIS A 72 -1.07 -28.04 9.27
N CYS A 73 -0.70 -26.84 9.73
CA CYS A 73 -1.21 -26.27 10.98
C CYS A 73 -2.71 -26.00 10.90
N PRO A 74 -3.57 -26.73 11.67
CA PRO A 74 -5.02 -26.62 11.54
C PRO A 74 -5.59 -25.30 12.06
N THR A 75 -4.82 -24.57 12.89
CA THR A 75 -5.24 -23.31 13.50
C THR A 75 -4.63 -22.09 12.81
N GLY A 76 -3.78 -22.28 11.79
CA GLY A 76 -3.03 -21.20 11.17
C GLY A 76 -1.98 -20.58 12.10
N GLY A 77 -1.54 -21.30 13.15
CA GLY A 77 -0.43 -20.87 14.01
C GLY A 77 0.90 -20.86 13.25
N ARG A 78 1.11 -21.80 12.32
CA ARG A 78 2.22 -21.74 11.35
C ARG A 78 1.65 -21.62 9.96
N VAL A 79 2.11 -20.59 9.23
CA VAL A 79 1.67 -20.30 7.85
C VAL A 79 2.87 -19.94 6.99
N THR A 80 2.74 -20.18 5.69
CA THR A 80 3.64 -19.59 4.69
C THR A 80 2.97 -18.36 4.12
N ILE A 81 3.62 -17.20 4.25
CA ILE A 81 3.16 -15.92 3.72
C ILE A 81 3.84 -15.69 2.37
N GLY A 82 3.04 -15.37 1.38
CA GLY A 82 3.43 -15.23 -0.02
C GLY A 82 3.12 -16.50 -0.79
N GLN A 83 2.10 -16.39 -1.64
CA GLN A 83 1.66 -17.43 -2.56
C GLN A 83 1.86 -16.94 -3.97
N GLU A 84 2.44 -17.77 -4.81
CA GLU A 84 2.48 -17.52 -6.24
C GLU A 84 1.09 -17.75 -6.81
N LYS A 85 0.55 -16.74 -7.49
CA LYS A 85 -0.76 -16.77 -8.13
C LYS A 85 -0.67 -16.21 -9.54
N SER A 86 -1.39 -16.80 -10.48
CA SER A 86 -1.55 -16.26 -11.82
C SER A 86 -2.50 -15.06 -11.82
N VAL A 87 -2.42 -14.22 -12.86
CA VAL A 87 -3.36 -13.10 -13.07
C VAL A 87 -4.80 -13.60 -13.06
N GLU A 88 -5.07 -14.72 -13.72
CA GLU A 88 -6.43 -15.28 -13.80
C GLU A 88 -6.95 -15.81 -12.46
N GLU A 89 -6.09 -16.41 -11.62
CA GLU A 89 -6.47 -16.85 -10.28
C GLU A 89 -6.85 -15.66 -9.39
N VAL A 90 -6.03 -14.60 -9.39
CA VAL A 90 -6.32 -13.38 -8.62
C VAL A 90 -7.57 -12.69 -9.16
N TYR A 91 -7.66 -12.51 -10.48
CA TYR A 91 -8.83 -11.88 -11.11
C TYR A 91 -10.14 -12.60 -10.76
N ARG A 92 -10.17 -13.93 -10.75
CA ARG A 92 -11.35 -14.71 -10.40
C ARG A 92 -11.82 -14.44 -8.96
N GLU A 93 -10.89 -14.29 -8.02
CA GLU A 93 -11.24 -13.89 -6.64
C GLU A 93 -11.82 -12.48 -6.58
N LEU A 94 -11.27 -11.54 -7.37
CA LEU A 94 -11.74 -10.16 -7.44
C LEU A 94 -13.11 -10.06 -8.12
N ALA A 95 -13.32 -10.78 -9.21
CA ALA A 95 -14.57 -10.76 -9.96
C ALA A 95 -15.78 -11.27 -9.15
N ALA A 96 -15.55 -12.09 -8.13
CA ALA A 96 -16.61 -12.55 -7.23
C ALA A 96 -17.29 -11.38 -6.46
N ASP A 97 -16.57 -10.27 -6.26
CA ASP A 97 -17.06 -9.10 -5.55
C ASP A 97 -17.63 -8.00 -6.48
N LEU A 98 -17.75 -8.27 -7.78
CA LEU A 98 -18.24 -7.32 -8.79
C LEU A 98 -19.59 -6.65 -8.46
N PRO A 99 -20.60 -7.33 -7.87
CA PRO A 99 -21.84 -6.68 -7.45
C PRO A 99 -21.60 -5.55 -6.45
N TYR A 100 -20.71 -5.75 -5.47
CA TYR A 100 -20.39 -4.74 -4.46
C TYR A 100 -19.66 -3.54 -5.06
N TYR A 101 -18.76 -3.78 -6.01
CA TYR A 101 -18.05 -2.70 -6.71
C TYR A 101 -19.03 -1.80 -7.48
N ARG A 102 -20.00 -2.39 -8.19
CA ARG A 102 -20.99 -1.66 -8.97
C ARG A 102 -21.92 -0.82 -8.11
N GLU A 103 -22.39 -1.37 -6.99
CA GLU A 103 -23.31 -0.68 -6.08
C GLU A 103 -22.65 0.47 -5.32
N SER A 104 -21.35 0.37 -5.03
CA SER A 104 -20.64 1.36 -4.22
C SER A 104 -19.75 2.31 -5.03
N ASP A 105 -19.65 2.12 -6.35
CA ASP A 105 -18.64 2.75 -7.19
C ASP A 105 -17.21 2.47 -6.70
N GLY A 106 -17.01 1.23 -6.24
CA GLY A 106 -15.77 0.71 -5.69
C GLY A 106 -14.89 0.00 -6.72
N GLY A 107 -14.10 -0.98 -6.26
CA GLY A 107 -13.23 -1.74 -7.17
C GLY A 107 -12.06 -2.42 -6.50
N VAL A 108 -10.92 -2.45 -7.15
CA VAL A 108 -9.71 -3.13 -6.71
C VAL A 108 -8.60 -2.12 -6.42
N THR A 109 -7.87 -2.34 -5.33
CA THR A 109 -6.67 -1.60 -4.99
C THR A 109 -5.48 -2.56 -4.89
N LEU A 110 -4.41 -2.28 -5.62
CA LEU A 110 -3.14 -2.99 -5.48
C LEU A 110 -2.32 -2.29 -4.41
N SER A 111 -1.88 -3.02 -3.40
CA SER A 111 -1.15 -2.52 -2.23
C SER A 111 -0.15 -3.58 -1.73
N GLY A 112 0.21 -3.57 -0.44
CA GLY A 112 1.03 -4.60 0.20
C GLY A 112 2.41 -4.12 0.58
N GLY A 113 3.45 -4.66 -0.06
CA GLY A 113 4.80 -4.12 -0.04
C GLY A 113 4.90 -2.94 -1.00
N GLU A 114 5.36 -3.22 -2.21
CA GLU A 114 5.39 -2.24 -3.32
C GLU A 114 4.95 -2.93 -4.62
N PRO A 115 3.75 -2.65 -5.13
CA PRO A 115 3.25 -3.31 -6.34
C PRO A 115 4.15 -3.11 -7.56
N LEU A 116 4.86 -1.97 -7.65
CA LEU A 116 5.79 -1.69 -8.74
C LEU A 116 7.02 -2.60 -8.75
N MET A 117 7.29 -3.37 -7.70
CA MET A 117 8.31 -4.42 -7.75
C MET A 117 7.89 -5.59 -8.65
N GLN A 118 6.59 -5.77 -8.86
CA GLN A 118 6.00 -6.77 -9.76
C GLN A 118 5.15 -6.06 -10.82
N ALA A 119 5.70 -5.00 -11.45
CA ALA A 119 4.97 -4.05 -12.30
C ALA A 119 4.25 -4.72 -13.48
N GLU A 120 4.84 -5.74 -14.09
CA GLU A 120 4.22 -6.45 -15.23
C GLU A 120 2.99 -7.23 -14.79
N PHE A 121 3.08 -7.96 -13.68
CA PHE A 121 1.95 -8.66 -13.10
C PHE A 121 0.84 -7.68 -12.65
N ALA A 122 1.23 -6.57 -12.00
CA ALA A 122 0.30 -5.51 -11.59
C ALA A 122 -0.43 -4.92 -12.81
N ARG A 123 0.30 -4.65 -13.90
CA ARG A 123 -0.26 -4.10 -15.14
C ARG A 123 -1.30 -5.04 -15.75
N GLU A 124 -0.97 -6.32 -15.91
CA GLU A 124 -1.89 -7.29 -16.53
C GLU A 124 -3.14 -7.49 -15.66
N LEU A 125 -2.98 -7.52 -14.33
CA LEU A 125 -4.12 -7.61 -13.41
C LEU A 125 -5.03 -6.37 -13.50
N LEU A 126 -4.47 -5.16 -13.49
CA LEU A 126 -5.22 -3.91 -13.64
C LEU A 126 -5.92 -3.84 -15.00
N LYS A 127 -5.23 -4.21 -16.08
CA LYS A 127 -5.78 -4.30 -17.43
C LYS A 127 -7.00 -5.21 -17.43
N ARG A 128 -6.87 -6.41 -16.86
CA ARG A 128 -7.96 -7.40 -16.77
C ARG A 128 -9.16 -6.88 -15.98
N CYS A 129 -8.91 -6.19 -14.86
CA CYS A 129 -9.95 -5.52 -14.08
C CYS A 129 -10.68 -4.45 -14.91
N ARG A 130 -9.92 -3.58 -15.55
CA ARG A 130 -10.45 -2.46 -16.34
C ARG A 130 -11.31 -2.91 -17.52
N GLU A 131 -10.86 -3.92 -18.26
CA GLU A 131 -11.61 -4.51 -19.39
C GLU A 131 -12.96 -5.10 -18.96
N ASN A 132 -13.11 -5.42 -17.66
CA ASN A 132 -14.34 -5.96 -17.09
C ASN A 132 -15.12 -4.93 -16.26
N GLY A 133 -14.80 -3.63 -16.40
CA GLY A 133 -15.53 -2.53 -15.76
C GLY A 133 -15.35 -2.45 -14.24
N ILE A 134 -14.24 -2.97 -13.71
CA ILE A 134 -13.86 -2.85 -12.30
C ILE A 134 -13.00 -1.60 -12.13
N GLY A 135 -13.38 -0.73 -11.19
CA GLY A 135 -12.59 0.44 -10.81
C GLY A 135 -11.23 0.05 -10.20
N THR A 136 -10.17 0.78 -10.54
CA THR A 136 -8.79 0.37 -10.22
C THR A 136 -8.02 1.47 -9.50
N ALA A 137 -7.23 1.07 -8.51
CA ALA A 137 -6.31 1.94 -7.81
C ALA A 137 -5.00 1.22 -7.47
N VAL A 138 -3.95 1.98 -7.22
CA VAL A 138 -2.68 1.49 -6.69
C VAL A 138 -2.23 2.34 -5.51
N GLU A 139 -1.71 1.68 -4.48
CA GLU A 139 -0.92 2.28 -3.40
C GLU A 139 0.55 1.99 -3.63
N THR A 140 1.38 3.02 -3.68
CA THR A 140 2.81 2.89 -3.98
C THR A 140 3.64 3.83 -3.12
N ASN A 141 4.84 3.42 -2.79
CA ASN A 141 5.83 4.31 -2.19
C ASN A 141 6.52 5.23 -3.21
N LEU A 142 6.21 5.03 -4.49
CA LEU A 142 6.65 5.84 -5.64
C LEU A 142 8.18 6.01 -5.79
N SER A 143 8.98 5.12 -5.22
CA SER A 143 10.44 5.24 -5.16
C SER A 143 11.21 4.40 -6.20
N LEU A 144 10.50 3.67 -7.05
CA LEU A 144 11.07 2.89 -8.15
C LEU A 144 11.12 3.72 -9.45
N PRO A 145 11.90 3.32 -10.47
CA PRO A 145 11.93 4.00 -11.76
C PRO A 145 10.51 4.23 -12.31
N PHE A 146 10.24 5.46 -12.77
CA PHE A 146 8.89 5.89 -13.16
C PHE A 146 8.30 5.07 -14.32
N GLU A 147 9.14 4.49 -15.16
CA GLU A 147 8.74 3.62 -16.26
C GLU A 147 7.87 2.45 -15.80
N ARG A 148 8.08 1.98 -14.56
CA ARG A 148 7.24 0.95 -13.94
C ARG A 148 5.83 1.46 -13.62
N MET A 149 5.73 2.71 -13.15
CA MET A 149 4.45 3.37 -12.90
C MET A 149 3.75 3.75 -14.20
N GLU A 150 4.51 4.25 -15.18
CA GLU A 150 4.00 4.67 -16.49
C GLU A 150 3.25 3.54 -17.19
N GLY A 151 3.74 2.30 -17.11
CA GLY A 151 3.07 1.12 -17.63
C GLY A 151 1.70 0.81 -17.01
N LEU A 152 1.42 1.30 -15.81
CA LEU A 152 0.16 1.09 -15.10
C LEU A 152 -0.86 2.20 -15.38
N LEU A 153 -0.40 3.42 -15.71
CA LEU A 153 -1.25 4.62 -15.83
C LEU A 153 -2.49 4.43 -16.71
N PRO A 154 -2.43 3.75 -17.89
CA PRO A 154 -3.61 3.55 -18.73
C PRO A 154 -4.74 2.75 -18.07
N TYR A 155 -4.44 2.03 -17.01
CA TYR A 155 -5.35 1.12 -16.34
C TYR A 155 -5.75 1.58 -14.94
N LEU A 156 -5.41 2.82 -14.54
CA LEU A 156 -5.67 3.36 -13.20
C LEU A 156 -6.72 4.47 -13.23
N ASP A 157 -7.65 4.41 -12.28
CA ASP A 157 -8.58 5.49 -11.98
C ASP A 157 -8.08 6.40 -10.86
N GLN A 158 -7.19 5.88 -9.98
CA GLN A 158 -6.65 6.60 -8.84
C GLN A 158 -5.29 6.05 -8.41
N VAL A 159 -4.44 6.93 -7.88
CA VAL A 159 -3.16 6.58 -7.28
C VAL A 159 -3.11 7.11 -5.85
N PHE A 160 -2.72 6.26 -4.91
CA PHE A 160 -2.31 6.64 -3.57
C PHE A 160 -0.79 6.51 -3.49
N PHE A 161 -0.13 7.53 -2.97
CA PHE A 161 1.31 7.43 -2.75
C PHE A 161 1.75 8.14 -1.47
N ASP A 162 2.86 7.65 -0.91
CA ASP A 162 3.37 8.15 0.35
C ASP A 162 4.48 9.18 0.15
N ILE A 163 4.37 10.32 0.84
CA ILE A 163 5.51 11.18 1.17
C ILE A 163 5.71 11.10 2.67
N LYS A 164 6.80 10.46 3.10
CA LYS A 164 7.00 10.15 4.52
C LYS A 164 7.78 11.25 5.26
N LEU A 165 8.85 11.75 4.64
CA LEU A 165 9.72 12.80 5.16
C LEU A 165 10.27 13.62 4.00
N MET A 166 10.35 14.94 4.20
CA MET A 166 10.97 15.86 3.24
C MET A 166 12.50 15.94 3.42
N ASP A 167 12.99 15.75 4.64
CA ASP A 167 14.44 15.66 4.89
C ASP A 167 14.98 14.31 4.37
N ASP A 168 15.88 14.35 3.37
CA ASP A 168 16.43 13.17 2.72
C ASP A 168 17.29 12.32 3.65
N ALA A 169 18.04 12.95 4.55
CA ALA A 169 18.92 12.23 5.49
C ALA A 169 18.07 11.43 6.49
N GLN A 170 17.04 12.02 7.06
CA GLN A 170 16.10 11.35 7.93
C GLN A 170 15.32 10.28 7.17
N HIS A 171 14.86 10.57 5.95
CA HIS A 171 14.16 9.61 5.11
C HIS A 171 15.01 8.35 4.87
N ARG A 172 16.29 8.52 4.51
CA ARG A 172 17.23 7.39 4.33
C ARG A 172 17.44 6.60 5.61
N GLN A 173 17.54 7.28 6.74
CA GLN A 173 17.75 6.65 8.04
C GLN A 173 16.62 5.67 8.38
N VAL A 174 15.36 6.06 8.16
CA VAL A 174 14.19 5.30 8.64
C VAL A 174 13.50 4.44 7.58
N THR A 175 13.81 4.63 6.28
CA THR A 175 13.23 3.86 5.18
C THR A 175 14.27 3.06 4.39
N GLY A 176 15.56 3.37 4.57
CA GLY A 176 16.69 2.75 3.86
C GLY A 176 16.99 3.36 2.48
N ILE A 177 16.20 4.32 1.99
CA ILE A 177 16.39 4.92 0.66
C ILE A 177 16.17 6.45 0.66
N SER A 178 16.64 7.13 -0.40
CA SER A 178 16.40 8.55 -0.64
C SER A 178 14.94 8.85 -0.98
N ASN A 179 14.45 10.05 -0.59
CA ASN A 179 13.17 10.56 -1.03
C ASN A 179 13.24 11.27 -2.40
N ALA A 180 14.43 11.51 -2.96
CA ALA A 180 14.59 12.27 -4.21
C ALA A 180 13.76 11.67 -5.36
N THR A 181 13.85 10.35 -5.57
CA THR A 181 13.06 9.65 -6.60
C THR A 181 11.56 9.74 -6.32
N VAL A 182 11.13 9.68 -5.04
CA VAL A 182 9.72 9.84 -4.67
C VAL A 182 9.19 11.20 -5.11
N LEU A 183 9.91 12.27 -4.79
CA LEU A 183 9.51 13.65 -5.11
C LEU A 183 9.53 13.91 -6.61
N GLU A 184 10.55 13.42 -7.33
CA GLU A 184 10.63 13.51 -8.79
C GLU A 184 9.46 12.76 -9.46
N ASN A 185 9.21 11.52 -9.05
CA ASN A 185 8.12 10.71 -9.58
C ASN A 185 6.74 11.31 -9.27
N ALA A 186 6.56 11.95 -8.10
CA ALA A 186 5.33 12.66 -7.77
C ALA A 186 5.07 13.83 -8.74
N GLN A 187 6.12 14.57 -9.12
CA GLN A 187 6.01 15.62 -10.14
C GLN A 187 5.69 15.04 -11.53
N ARG A 188 6.32 13.94 -11.93
CA ARG A 188 6.00 13.25 -13.20
C ARG A 188 4.55 12.74 -13.20
N LEU A 189 4.10 12.12 -12.11
CA LEU A 189 2.72 11.63 -11.95
C LEU A 189 1.69 12.76 -12.02
N ALA A 190 2.04 13.96 -11.53
CA ALA A 190 1.16 15.11 -11.57
C ALA A 190 0.73 15.51 -12.99
N HIS A 191 1.55 15.20 -13.99
CA HIS A 191 1.27 15.48 -15.41
C HIS A 191 0.44 14.37 -16.10
N SER A 192 0.20 13.24 -15.44
CA SER A 192 -0.60 12.14 -16.01
C SER A 192 -2.10 12.44 -16.08
N GLY A 193 -2.57 13.42 -15.30
CA GLY A 193 -3.99 13.74 -15.13
C GLY A 193 -4.79 12.74 -14.28
N ILE A 194 -4.19 11.63 -13.85
CA ILE A 194 -4.84 10.64 -12.98
C ILE A 194 -4.99 11.22 -11.59
N PRO A 195 -6.20 11.17 -10.97
CA PRO A 195 -6.42 11.62 -9.60
C PRO A 195 -5.47 10.93 -8.62
N ALA A 196 -4.84 11.70 -7.76
CA ALA A 196 -3.92 11.18 -6.76
C ALA A 196 -4.31 11.61 -5.34
N VAL A 197 -3.92 10.81 -4.37
CA VAL A 197 -3.98 11.09 -2.94
C VAL A 197 -2.58 10.91 -2.37
N VAL A 198 -2.11 11.92 -1.66
CA VAL A 198 -0.85 11.82 -0.93
C VAL A 198 -1.13 11.38 0.50
N ARG A 199 -0.36 10.43 1.00
CA ARG A 199 -0.46 9.90 2.36
C ARG A 199 0.83 10.14 3.14
N THR A 200 0.70 10.49 4.42
CA THR A 200 1.82 10.50 5.35
C THR A 200 1.45 9.73 6.61
N PRO A 201 2.13 8.61 6.90
CA PRO A 201 2.00 7.93 8.18
C PRO A 201 2.62 8.79 9.29
N LEU A 202 1.85 9.11 10.32
CA LEU A 202 2.27 9.91 11.46
C LEU A 202 2.91 9.03 12.53
N ILE A 203 4.23 8.91 12.48
CA ILE A 203 5.00 8.10 13.43
C ILE A 203 5.49 9.00 14.56
N PRO A 204 5.09 8.75 15.82
CA PRO A 204 5.41 9.62 16.95
C PRO A 204 6.91 9.87 17.11
N GLY A 205 7.29 11.16 17.01
CA GLY A 205 8.67 11.64 17.12
C GLY A 205 9.52 11.46 15.86
N ILE A 206 8.92 11.15 14.71
CA ILE A 206 9.64 10.95 13.44
C ILE A 206 9.01 11.77 12.32
N THR A 207 7.81 11.41 11.88
CA THR A 207 7.15 12.04 10.73
C THR A 207 6.12 13.10 11.17
N ASP A 208 5.73 13.10 12.43
CA ASP A 208 4.67 13.92 13.04
C ASP A 208 5.14 15.29 13.50
N THR A 209 6.19 15.86 12.87
CA THR A 209 6.66 17.20 13.18
C THR A 209 5.95 18.26 12.35
N VAL A 210 5.75 19.45 12.92
CA VAL A 210 5.14 20.62 12.25
C VAL A 210 5.90 20.96 10.97
N GLU A 211 7.23 20.94 11.05
CA GLU A 211 8.13 21.23 9.93
C GLU A 211 7.94 20.25 8.79
N ASN A 212 7.89 18.94 9.09
CA ASN A 212 7.73 17.92 8.08
C ASN A 212 6.35 18.00 7.41
N ILE A 213 5.29 18.10 8.20
CA ILE A 213 3.91 18.15 7.68
C ILE A 213 3.69 19.42 6.86
N GLY A 214 4.19 20.58 7.32
CA GLY A 214 4.11 21.85 6.58
C GLY A 214 4.89 21.79 5.26
N ALA A 215 6.08 21.22 5.27
CA ALA A 215 6.91 21.06 4.07
C ALA A 215 6.25 20.10 3.04
N ILE A 216 5.72 18.95 3.50
CA ILE A 216 4.98 18.03 2.63
C ILE A 216 3.75 18.73 2.05
N ALA A 217 2.93 19.39 2.86
CA ALA A 217 1.73 20.08 2.41
C ALA A 217 2.02 21.16 1.37
N SER A 218 3.11 21.91 1.55
CA SER A 218 3.59 22.91 0.60
C SER A 218 4.00 22.28 -0.73
N PHE A 219 4.70 21.14 -0.70
CA PHE A 219 5.06 20.39 -1.89
C PHE A 219 3.81 19.81 -2.59
N VAL A 220 2.91 19.18 -1.83
CA VAL A 220 1.66 18.57 -2.35
C VAL A 220 0.80 19.61 -3.08
N ARG A 221 0.77 20.84 -2.59
CA ARG A 221 0.05 21.95 -3.24
C ARG A 221 0.54 22.22 -4.66
N THR A 222 1.76 21.90 -4.99
CA THR A 222 2.31 22.09 -6.35
C THR A 222 1.85 21.01 -7.34
N LEU A 223 1.19 19.94 -6.86
CA LEU A 223 0.78 18.79 -7.66
C LEU A 223 -0.70 18.92 -8.06
N PRO A 224 -1.02 19.31 -9.32
CA PRO A 224 -2.39 19.65 -9.72
C PRO A 224 -3.37 18.48 -9.75
N ASN A 225 -2.90 17.25 -9.81
CA ASN A 225 -3.74 16.05 -9.83
C ASN A 225 -4.10 15.54 -8.43
N VAL A 226 -3.52 16.10 -7.36
CA VAL A 226 -3.79 15.67 -5.98
C VAL A 226 -5.15 16.18 -5.53
N ARG A 227 -6.01 15.26 -5.07
CA ARG A 227 -7.37 15.53 -4.58
C ARG A 227 -7.39 15.97 -3.12
N TYR A 228 -6.57 15.33 -2.30
CA TYR A 228 -6.39 15.66 -0.88
C TYR A 228 -5.09 15.07 -0.35
N TYR A 229 -4.66 15.58 0.78
CA TYR A 229 -3.54 15.09 1.57
C TYR A 229 -4.09 14.36 2.80
N GLU A 230 -3.70 13.10 2.99
CA GLU A 230 -4.20 12.24 4.07
C GLU A 230 -3.12 11.99 5.12
N LEU A 231 -3.45 12.31 6.38
CA LEU A 231 -2.62 12.04 7.54
C LEU A 231 -3.07 10.74 8.19
N LEU A 232 -2.25 9.71 8.10
CA LEU A 232 -2.55 8.38 8.65
C LEU A 232 -1.95 8.25 10.05
N ASN A 233 -2.79 8.19 11.09
CA ASN A 233 -2.30 8.02 12.45
C ASN A 233 -1.59 6.67 12.61
N PHE A 234 -0.58 6.63 13.50
CA PHE A 234 0.17 5.41 13.79
C PHE A 234 -0.75 4.27 14.23
N ASN A 235 -0.53 3.08 13.68
CA ASN A 235 -1.30 1.89 14.01
C ASN A 235 -0.36 0.78 14.55
N PRO A 236 -0.48 0.37 15.83
CA PRO A 236 0.40 -0.62 16.45
C PRO A 236 0.07 -2.07 16.07
N LEU A 237 -1.00 -2.35 15.31
CA LEU A 237 -1.42 -3.72 14.99
C LEU A 237 -0.38 -4.54 14.20
N GLY A 238 0.63 -3.88 13.63
CA GLY A 238 1.75 -4.57 12.97
C GLY A 238 2.65 -5.37 13.92
N GLU A 239 2.69 -5.07 15.21
CA GLU A 239 3.60 -5.69 16.18
C GLU A 239 3.55 -7.23 16.22
N GLU A 240 2.33 -7.80 16.14
CA GLU A 240 2.17 -9.25 16.12
C GLU A 240 2.79 -9.90 14.87
N LYS A 241 2.75 -9.20 13.74
CA LYS A 241 3.36 -9.67 12.49
C LYS A 241 4.89 -9.73 12.59
N TYR A 242 5.51 -8.71 13.24
CA TYR A 242 6.95 -8.73 13.51
C TYR A 242 7.32 -9.94 14.39
N ARG A 243 6.61 -10.16 15.48
CA ARG A 243 6.84 -11.32 16.35
C ARG A 243 6.66 -12.64 15.62
N ALA A 244 5.60 -12.76 14.81
CA ALA A 244 5.34 -13.98 14.03
C ALA A 244 6.44 -14.29 12.99
N LEU A 245 7.15 -13.26 12.51
CA LEU A 245 8.26 -13.39 11.57
C LEU A 245 9.63 -13.50 12.26
N GLY A 246 9.70 -13.41 13.60
CA GLY A 246 10.95 -13.37 14.35
C GLY A 246 11.75 -12.09 14.10
N LEU A 247 11.08 -10.98 13.77
CA LEU A 247 11.68 -9.67 13.51
C LEU A 247 11.55 -8.76 14.72
N THR A 248 12.50 -7.84 14.88
CA THR A 248 12.42 -6.78 15.91
C THR A 248 11.48 -5.67 15.44
N CYS A 249 10.48 -5.33 16.27
CA CYS A 249 9.62 -4.16 16.06
C CYS A 249 10.27 -2.95 16.77
N VAL A 250 10.83 -2.02 16.00
CA VAL A 250 11.52 -0.82 16.53
C VAL A 250 10.57 0.08 17.32
N HIS A 251 9.29 0.08 16.95
CA HIS A 251 8.25 0.93 17.55
C HIS A 251 7.29 0.16 18.45
N GLU A 252 7.70 -0.98 18.99
CA GLU A 252 6.87 -1.78 19.91
C GLU A 252 6.43 -0.93 21.12
N GLY A 253 5.14 -0.99 21.44
CA GLY A 253 4.53 -0.25 22.55
C GLY A 253 4.26 1.23 22.27
N LYS A 254 4.64 1.79 21.12
CA LYS A 254 4.22 3.15 20.74
C LYS A 254 2.71 3.21 20.54
N ARG A 255 2.14 4.36 20.87
CA ARG A 255 0.70 4.60 20.75
C ARG A 255 0.41 5.61 19.63
N PRO A 256 -0.79 5.54 19.02
CA PRO A 256 -1.27 6.56 18.12
C PRO A 256 -1.23 7.96 18.74
N LEU A 257 -1.11 8.99 17.91
CA LEU A 257 -1.27 10.36 18.35
C LEU A 257 -2.67 10.57 18.93
N LYS A 258 -2.76 11.37 19.99
CA LYS A 258 -4.04 11.82 20.53
C LYS A 258 -4.74 12.73 19.53
N LYS A 259 -6.06 12.81 19.64
CA LYS A 259 -6.90 13.60 18.72
C LYS A 259 -6.44 15.05 18.61
N GLU A 260 -6.05 15.68 19.72
CA GLU A 260 -5.61 17.07 19.76
C GLU A 260 -4.33 17.29 18.94
N ALA A 261 -3.35 16.38 19.07
CA ALA A 261 -2.11 16.43 18.30
C ALA A 261 -2.35 16.21 16.81
N LEU A 262 -3.23 15.25 16.47
CA LEU A 262 -3.62 14.99 15.10
C LEU A 262 -4.31 16.19 14.46
N LEU A 263 -5.22 16.84 15.19
CA LEU A 263 -5.90 18.07 14.75
C LEU A 263 -4.92 19.23 14.53
N ALA A 264 -3.94 19.40 15.42
CA ALA A 264 -2.92 20.45 15.26
C ALA A 264 -2.09 20.24 13.98
N LEU A 265 -1.66 19.02 13.69
CA LEU A 265 -0.91 18.71 12.46
C LEU A 265 -1.80 18.87 11.21
N ALA A 266 -3.06 18.50 11.29
CA ALA A 266 -4.00 18.69 10.18
C ALA A 266 -4.21 20.20 9.90
N GLN A 267 -4.26 21.03 10.92
CA GLN A 267 -4.35 22.48 10.77
C GLN A 267 -3.10 23.05 10.08
N VAL A 268 -1.89 22.64 10.49
CA VAL A 268 -0.65 23.01 9.81
C VAL A 268 -0.67 22.65 8.32
N ALA A 269 -1.12 21.45 7.99
CA ALA A 269 -1.22 21.03 6.59
C ALA A 269 -2.26 21.88 5.81
N GLN A 270 -3.40 22.22 6.43
CA GLN A 270 -4.46 23.04 5.83
C GLN A 270 -4.01 24.48 5.51
N GLU A 271 -3.03 25.03 6.23
CA GLU A 271 -2.47 26.37 5.96
C GLU A 271 -1.88 26.47 4.54
N SER A 272 -1.46 25.36 3.94
CA SER A 272 -1.02 25.32 2.54
C SER A 272 -2.17 25.55 1.54
N GLY A 273 -3.43 25.46 1.98
CA GLY A 273 -4.64 25.53 1.14
C GLY A 273 -4.98 24.24 0.42
N ILE A 274 -4.33 23.10 0.74
CA ILE A 274 -4.73 21.79 0.26
C ILE A 274 -5.88 21.22 1.14
N ARG A 275 -6.77 20.43 0.54
CA ARG A 275 -7.74 19.66 1.33
C ARG A 275 -7.00 18.58 2.13
N VAL A 276 -7.23 18.53 3.44
CA VAL A 276 -6.62 17.55 4.35
C VAL A 276 -7.68 16.61 4.91
N VAL A 277 -7.37 15.32 4.92
CA VAL A 277 -8.16 14.26 5.55
C VAL A 277 -7.31 13.65 6.67
N TYR A 278 -7.92 13.40 7.83
CA TYR A 278 -7.23 12.84 8.99
C TYR A 278 -8.23 12.15 9.91
N GLY A 279 -7.81 11.05 10.52
CA GLY A 279 -8.69 10.24 11.35
C GLY A 279 -9.80 9.60 10.49
N GLN A 280 -10.06 8.35 10.72
CA GLN A 280 -11.23 7.68 10.13
C GLN A 280 -12.43 8.05 11.01
N GLU A 281 -13.45 8.67 10.42
CA GLU A 281 -14.77 8.74 10.99
C GLU A 281 -15.51 7.42 10.77
#